data_2375b20a4e35d88c4996eb281689753e
#
_entry.id   2375b20a4e35d88c4996eb281689753e
#
_cell.length_a   1.000
_cell.length_b   1.000
_cell.length_c   1.000
_cell.angle_alpha   90.00
_cell.angle_beta   90.00
_cell.angle_gamma   90.00
#
_symmetry.space_group_name_H-M   'P 1'
#
loop_
_entity.id
_entity.type
_entity.pdbx_description
1 polymer ?
#
loop_
_entity_poly.entity_id
_entity_poly.type
_entity_poly.pdbx_seq_one_letter_code
_entity_poly.pdbx_strand_id
1 'polypeptide(L)'
;IEVTKLENGALFEIKSEEFEKLIGKKGDILDSLQYLASLVCNRIDREYFRISTDCNGFRARRKTQLEELARKIANNVKRSGRSSALEPMNPYERRIIHAAVSEIEGVTSQSKGEEPWRKVIISSTTPRKYDNRGGYKKNGGRRRNNNNRRSKGFDITTSFEKDYKKPKPEDTMKDSGLYSKIEF
;
A
#
# COMPACT_ATOMS: atom_id res chain seq x y z
N ILE A 1 16.18 8.39 -24.98
CA ILE A 1 15.62 9.32 -23.98
C ILE A 1 15.33 10.62 -24.70
N GLU A 2 14.08 11.07 -24.62
CA GLU A 2 13.67 12.36 -25.13
C GLU A 2 13.59 13.36 -23.97
N VAL A 3 14.10 14.56 -24.15
CA VAL A 3 14.11 15.59 -23.10
C VAL A 3 13.31 16.79 -23.57
N THR A 4 12.21 17.05 -22.86
CA THR A 4 11.38 18.25 -23.11
C THR A 4 11.66 19.27 -22.03
N LYS A 5 12.16 20.44 -22.41
CA LYS A 5 12.40 21.55 -21.47
C LYS A 5 11.06 22.22 -21.11
N LEU A 6 10.87 22.48 -19.83
CA LEU A 6 9.78 23.26 -19.26
C LEU A 6 10.35 24.58 -18.69
N GLU A 7 9.51 25.57 -18.40
CA GLU A 7 9.96 26.88 -17.88
C GLU A 7 10.88 26.75 -16.66
N ASN A 8 10.56 25.88 -15.70
CA ASN A 8 11.34 25.68 -14.48
C ASN A 8 11.71 24.19 -14.27
N GLY A 9 11.96 23.45 -15.36
CA GLY A 9 12.28 22.03 -15.24
C GLY A 9 12.48 21.32 -16.58
N ALA A 10 12.55 19.99 -16.51
CA ALA A 10 12.62 19.12 -17.67
C ALA A 10 11.81 17.84 -17.45
N LEU A 11 11.19 17.38 -18.52
CA LEU A 11 10.57 16.06 -18.61
C LEU A 11 11.48 15.13 -19.41
N PHE A 12 11.87 14.02 -18.79
CA PHE A 12 12.63 12.95 -19.42
C PHE A 12 11.68 11.80 -19.77
N GLU A 13 11.43 11.60 -21.05
CA GLU A 13 10.67 10.48 -21.54
C GLU A 13 11.62 9.35 -21.96
N ILE A 14 11.51 8.22 -21.27
CA ILE A 14 12.33 7.04 -21.49
C ILE A 14 11.52 6.06 -22.35
N LYS A 15 11.98 5.79 -23.57
CA LYS A 15 11.43 4.78 -24.44
C LYS A 15 12.30 3.54 -24.35
N SER A 16 11.75 2.40 -23.93
CA SER A 16 12.46 1.14 -23.78
C SER A 16 11.53 -0.02 -24.09
N GLU A 17 12.07 -1.09 -24.66
CA GLU A 17 11.36 -2.36 -24.85
C GLU A 17 11.21 -3.09 -23.51
N GLU A 18 12.22 -3.01 -22.65
CA GLU A 18 12.21 -3.58 -21.30
C GLU A 18 11.69 -2.60 -20.23
N PHE A 19 10.64 -1.87 -20.56
CA PHE A 19 10.11 -0.81 -19.68
C PHE A 19 9.64 -1.31 -18.32
N GLU A 20 9.24 -2.58 -18.20
CA GLU A 20 8.78 -3.16 -16.94
C GLU A 20 9.86 -3.14 -15.85
N LYS A 21 11.13 -3.39 -16.23
CA LYS A 21 12.28 -3.33 -15.32
C LYS A 21 12.57 -1.91 -14.84
N LEU A 22 12.34 -0.91 -15.70
CA LEU A 22 12.57 0.50 -15.39
C LEU A 22 11.44 1.10 -14.54
N ILE A 23 10.22 0.60 -14.69
CA ILE A 23 9.08 1.03 -13.91
C ILE A 23 9.10 0.36 -12.53
N GLY A 24 9.34 -0.95 -12.48
CA GLY A 24 9.29 -1.74 -11.26
C GLY A 24 7.87 -1.90 -10.71
N LYS A 25 7.77 -2.26 -9.44
CA LYS A 25 6.48 -2.47 -8.78
C LYS A 25 5.75 -1.14 -8.55
N LYS A 26 4.64 -0.92 -9.26
CA LYS A 26 3.82 0.30 -9.15
C LYS A 26 4.54 1.61 -9.50
N GLY A 27 5.70 1.55 -10.13
CA GLY A 27 6.49 2.73 -10.47
C GLY A 27 7.59 3.08 -9.47
N ASP A 28 7.88 2.22 -8.48
CA ASP A 28 8.85 2.51 -7.42
C ASP A 28 10.26 2.76 -7.96
N ILE A 29 10.68 2.02 -9.00
CA ILE A 29 12.01 2.20 -9.61
C ILE A 29 12.04 3.53 -10.38
N LEU A 30 10.98 3.83 -11.13
CA LEU A 30 10.87 5.08 -11.87
C LEU A 30 10.86 6.31 -10.95
N ASP A 31 10.19 6.22 -9.81
CA ASP A 31 10.16 7.28 -8.79
C ASP A 31 11.54 7.46 -8.13
N SER A 32 12.24 6.36 -7.86
CA SER A 32 13.62 6.39 -7.33
C SER A 32 14.59 7.00 -8.33
N LEU A 33 14.48 6.66 -9.60
CA LEU A 33 15.28 7.24 -10.68
C LEU A 33 15.04 8.74 -10.80
N GLN A 34 13.78 9.19 -10.76
CA GLN A 34 13.43 10.60 -10.77
C GLN A 34 14.04 11.34 -9.59
N TYR A 35 13.98 10.75 -8.39
CA TYR A 35 14.55 11.35 -7.19
C TYR A 35 16.08 11.53 -7.31
N LEU A 36 16.79 10.50 -7.75
CA LEU A 36 18.24 10.57 -7.96
C LEU A 36 18.61 11.60 -9.03
N ALA A 37 17.90 11.62 -10.15
CA ALA A 37 18.11 12.61 -11.20
C ALA A 37 17.89 14.04 -10.68
N SER A 38 16.84 14.24 -9.88
CA SER A 38 16.56 15.53 -9.24
C SER A 38 17.69 15.96 -8.29
N LEU A 39 18.24 15.03 -7.50
CA LEU A 39 19.36 15.33 -6.59
C LEU A 39 20.63 15.74 -7.36
N VAL A 40 20.95 15.04 -8.46
CA VAL A 40 22.13 15.33 -9.27
C VAL A 40 22.02 16.71 -9.94
N CYS A 41 20.88 17.01 -10.54
CA CYS A 41 20.68 18.28 -11.24
C CYS A 41 20.64 19.48 -10.29
N ASN A 42 20.03 19.32 -9.11
CA ASN A 42 19.92 20.41 -8.13
C ASN A 42 21.15 20.55 -7.21
N ARG A 43 22.19 19.74 -7.44
CA ARG A 43 23.45 19.86 -6.66
C ARG A 43 24.31 21.07 -7.10
N ILE A 44 24.21 21.46 -8.35
CA ILE A 44 25.10 22.45 -9.00
C ILE A 44 24.55 23.87 -8.83
N ASP A 45 23.25 24.04 -9.08
CA ASP A 45 22.59 25.32 -9.06
C ASP A 45 21.84 25.59 -7.74
N ARG A 46 21.80 26.88 -7.34
CA ARG A 46 21.06 27.34 -6.15
C ARG A 46 19.54 27.37 -6.37
N GLU A 47 19.12 27.47 -7.64
CA GLU A 47 17.72 27.50 -8.02
C GLU A 47 17.20 26.07 -8.21
N TYR A 48 16.02 25.79 -7.65
CA TYR A 48 15.42 24.46 -7.75
C TYR A 48 14.92 24.19 -9.16
N PHE A 49 15.51 23.19 -9.82
CA PHE A 49 15.12 22.71 -11.14
C PHE A 49 14.28 21.43 -11.02
N ARG A 50 13.02 21.50 -11.48
CA ARG A 50 12.09 20.39 -11.39
C ARG A 50 12.36 19.36 -12.48
N ILE A 51 12.63 18.12 -12.06
CA ILE A 51 12.76 16.98 -12.98
C ILE A 51 11.57 16.07 -12.85
N SER A 52 11.02 15.68 -13.99
CA SER A 52 9.99 14.64 -14.11
C SER A 52 10.51 13.58 -15.06
N THR A 53 10.31 12.30 -14.70
CA THR A 53 10.64 11.17 -15.55
C THR A 53 9.37 10.40 -15.86
N ASP A 54 9.20 9.97 -17.10
CA ASP A 54 8.15 9.03 -17.49
C ASP A 54 8.72 7.94 -18.38
N CYS A 55 8.07 6.79 -18.41
CA CYS A 55 8.46 5.66 -19.23
C CYS A 55 7.26 5.16 -20.02
N ASN A 56 7.31 5.33 -21.35
CA ASN A 56 6.25 4.90 -22.26
C ASN A 56 4.83 5.33 -21.85
N GLY A 57 4.65 6.51 -21.24
CA GLY A 57 3.34 6.99 -20.78
C GLY A 57 2.78 6.21 -19.58
N PHE A 58 3.65 5.62 -18.75
CA PHE A 58 3.23 4.81 -17.60
C PHE A 58 2.40 5.60 -16.60
N ARG A 59 2.81 6.85 -16.27
CA ARG A 59 2.12 7.64 -15.25
C ARG A 59 0.67 7.92 -15.61
N ALA A 60 0.37 8.22 -16.88
CA ALA A 60 -0.98 8.45 -17.36
C ALA A 60 -1.83 7.16 -17.28
N ARG A 61 -1.28 6.03 -17.75
CA ARG A 61 -1.96 4.72 -17.68
C ARG A 61 -2.22 4.30 -16.23
N ARG A 62 -1.25 4.50 -15.35
CA ARG A 62 -1.37 4.18 -13.92
C ARG A 62 -2.46 5.02 -13.24
N LYS A 63 -2.53 6.31 -13.55
CA LYS A 63 -3.59 7.20 -13.06
C LYS A 63 -4.98 6.66 -13.44
N THR A 64 -5.21 6.34 -14.71
CA THR A 64 -6.48 5.80 -15.17
C THR A 64 -6.84 4.47 -14.47
N GLN A 65 -5.88 3.57 -14.31
CA GLN A 65 -6.08 2.31 -13.58
C GLN A 65 -6.50 2.53 -12.12
N LEU A 66 -5.90 3.52 -11.45
CA LEU A 66 -6.25 3.85 -10.07
C LEU A 66 -7.64 4.48 -9.95
N GLU A 67 -8.04 5.32 -10.89
CA GLU A 67 -9.38 5.91 -10.95
C GLU A 67 -10.44 4.82 -11.17
N GLU A 68 -10.21 3.90 -12.10
CA GLU A 68 -11.11 2.76 -12.35
C GLU A 68 -11.22 1.84 -11.13
N LEU A 69 -10.09 1.52 -10.49
CA LEU A 69 -10.05 0.74 -9.26
C LEU A 69 -10.86 1.40 -8.15
N ALA A 70 -10.66 2.71 -7.96
CA ALA A 70 -11.38 3.50 -6.96
C ALA A 70 -12.89 3.47 -7.20
N ARG A 71 -13.34 3.70 -8.44
CA ARG A 71 -14.76 3.64 -8.84
C ARG A 71 -15.35 2.24 -8.61
N LYS A 72 -14.64 1.19 -9.00
CA LYS A 72 -15.08 -0.21 -8.80
C LYS A 72 -15.26 -0.53 -7.32
N ILE A 73 -14.30 -0.17 -6.48
CA ILE A 73 -14.37 -0.44 -5.04
C ILE A 73 -15.43 0.44 -4.37
N ALA A 74 -15.52 1.73 -4.71
CA ALA A 74 -16.54 2.63 -4.18
C ALA A 74 -17.96 2.12 -4.46
N ASN A 75 -18.23 1.67 -5.68
CA ASN A 75 -19.53 1.07 -6.04
C ASN A 75 -19.81 -0.23 -5.25
N ASN A 76 -18.79 -1.07 -5.02
CA ASN A 76 -18.94 -2.26 -4.20
C ASN A 76 -19.23 -1.90 -2.73
N VAL A 77 -18.54 -0.91 -2.17
CA VAL A 77 -18.75 -0.40 -0.81
C VAL A 77 -20.15 0.21 -0.68
N LYS A 78 -20.58 1.02 -1.65
CA LYS A 78 -21.93 1.60 -1.69
C LYS A 78 -23.01 0.52 -1.66
N ARG A 79 -22.84 -0.54 -2.45
CA ARG A 79 -23.79 -1.66 -2.54
C ARG A 79 -23.78 -2.55 -1.32
N SER A 80 -22.59 -2.89 -0.80
CA SER A 80 -22.45 -3.82 0.31
C SER A 80 -22.61 -3.18 1.68
N GLY A 81 -22.35 -1.86 1.81
CA GLY A 81 -22.31 -1.14 3.07
C GLY A 81 -21.08 -1.48 3.94
N ARG A 82 -20.14 -2.28 3.42
CA ARG A 82 -18.93 -2.69 4.12
C ARG A 82 -17.75 -1.86 3.65
N SER A 83 -16.91 -1.41 4.60
CA SER A 83 -15.66 -0.73 4.25
C SER A 83 -14.67 -1.68 3.56
N SER A 84 -13.89 -1.14 2.63
CA SER A 84 -12.83 -1.85 1.94
C SER A 84 -11.51 -1.10 2.09
N ALA A 85 -10.44 -1.82 2.42
CA ALA A 85 -9.09 -1.28 2.47
C ALA A 85 -8.34 -1.63 1.19
N LEU A 86 -7.66 -0.64 0.63
CA LEU A 86 -6.76 -0.80 -0.51
C LEU A 86 -5.36 -1.22 -0.04
N GLU A 87 -4.53 -1.62 -0.98
CA GLU A 87 -3.11 -1.87 -0.70
C GLU A 87 -2.38 -0.57 -0.31
N PRO A 88 -1.26 -0.67 0.41
CA PRO A 88 -0.38 0.47 0.63
C PRO A 88 0.11 1.07 -0.69
N MET A 89 0.16 2.39 -0.74
CA MET A 89 0.56 3.14 -1.93
C MET A 89 1.14 4.51 -1.57
N ASN A 90 1.86 5.09 -2.50
CA ASN A 90 2.52 6.37 -2.31
C ASN A 90 1.51 7.54 -2.14
N PRO A 91 1.91 8.70 -1.59
CA PRO A 91 1.02 9.84 -1.33
C PRO A 91 0.30 10.36 -2.58
N TYR A 92 0.95 10.31 -3.74
CA TYR A 92 0.39 10.77 -5.00
C TYR A 92 -0.75 9.86 -5.47
N GLU A 93 -0.57 8.54 -5.43
CA GLU A 93 -1.60 7.55 -5.76
C GLU A 93 -2.80 7.65 -4.82
N ARG A 94 -2.55 7.85 -3.51
CA ARG A 94 -3.63 8.04 -2.54
C ARG A 94 -4.48 9.28 -2.85
N ARG A 95 -3.86 10.35 -3.33
CA ARG A 95 -4.58 11.57 -3.74
C ARG A 95 -5.50 11.31 -4.93
N ILE A 96 -5.04 10.54 -5.94
CA ILE A 96 -5.87 10.17 -7.10
C ILE A 96 -7.11 9.40 -6.64
N ILE A 97 -6.93 8.41 -5.75
CA ILE A 97 -8.05 7.62 -5.22
C ILE A 97 -9.02 8.48 -4.41
N HIS A 98 -8.52 9.38 -3.56
CA HIS A 98 -9.39 10.29 -2.80
C HIS A 98 -10.21 11.18 -3.73
N ALA A 99 -9.61 11.73 -4.80
CA ALA A 99 -10.31 12.54 -5.80
C ALA A 99 -11.41 11.72 -6.50
N ALA A 100 -11.08 10.53 -7.00
CA ALA A 100 -12.04 9.67 -7.69
C ALA A 100 -13.20 9.19 -6.78
N VAL A 101 -12.94 8.94 -5.49
CA VAL A 101 -13.99 8.55 -4.54
C VAL A 101 -14.87 9.73 -4.16
N SER A 102 -14.34 10.95 -4.09
CA SER A 102 -15.12 12.14 -3.76
C SER A 102 -16.17 12.51 -4.82
N GLU A 103 -16.01 12.04 -6.06
CA GLU A 103 -17.00 12.18 -7.14
C GLU A 103 -18.23 11.27 -6.94
N ILE A 104 -18.15 10.27 -6.04
CA ILE A 104 -19.19 9.25 -5.87
C ILE A 104 -19.96 9.50 -4.58
N GLU A 105 -21.23 9.83 -4.69
CA GLU A 105 -22.10 10.03 -3.53
C GLU A 105 -22.34 8.73 -2.73
N GLY A 106 -22.39 8.86 -1.41
CA GLY A 106 -22.70 7.76 -0.50
C GLY A 106 -21.49 6.95 -0.05
N VAL A 107 -20.28 7.39 -0.40
CA VAL A 107 -19.01 6.81 0.05
C VAL A 107 -18.05 7.90 0.53
N THR A 108 -17.14 7.52 1.41
CA THR A 108 -16.06 8.37 1.89
C THR A 108 -14.75 7.61 1.91
N SER A 109 -13.64 8.32 1.78
CA SER A 109 -12.31 7.73 1.80
C SER A 109 -11.44 8.34 2.89
N GLN A 110 -10.66 7.51 3.57
CA GLN A 110 -9.73 7.92 4.62
C GLN A 110 -8.39 7.21 4.47
N SER A 111 -7.27 7.96 4.55
CA SER A 111 -5.93 7.38 4.61
C SER A 111 -5.57 6.99 6.05
N LYS A 112 -5.17 5.73 6.29
CA LYS A 112 -4.74 5.20 7.59
C LYS A 112 -3.39 4.49 7.49
N GLY A 113 -2.65 4.52 8.62
CA GLY A 113 -1.33 3.90 8.76
C GLY A 113 -0.20 4.89 8.60
N GLU A 114 1.02 4.41 8.78
CA GLU A 114 2.27 5.15 8.63
C GLU A 114 3.00 4.68 7.36
N GLU A 115 3.82 5.56 6.78
CA GLU A 115 4.64 5.19 5.63
C GLU A 115 5.66 4.10 6.04
N PRO A 116 5.94 3.13 5.19
CA PRO A 116 5.46 2.91 3.81
C PRO A 116 4.14 2.12 3.71
N TRP A 117 3.51 1.76 4.84
CA TRP A 117 2.32 0.89 4.91
C TRP A 117 0.99 1.65 4.86
N ARG A 118 1.05 2.96 4.66
CA ARG A 118 -0.15 3.80 4.63
C ARG A 118 -1.03 3.47 3.44
N LYS A 119 -2.34 3.29 3.71
CA LYS A 119 -3.35 2.83 2.75
C LYS A 119 -4.63 3.65 2.81
N VAL A 120 -5.42 3.60 1.74
CA VAL A 120 -6.74 4.21 1.69
C VAL A 120 -7.79 3.19 2.09
N ILE A 121 -8.73 3.62 2.93
CA ILE A 121 -9.93 2.86 3.31
C ILE A 121 -11.13 3.60 2.75
N ILE A 122 -11.96 2.91 2.00
CA ILE A 122 -13.22 3.43 1.45
C ILE A 122 -14.37 2.88 2.28
N SER A 123 -15.24 3.75 2.77
CA SER A 123 -16.35 3.41 3.66
C SER A 123 -17.66 3.97 3.11
N SER A 124 -18.78 3.30 3.36
CA SER A 124 -20.11 3.86 3.06
C SER A 124 -20.49 4.89 4.11
N THR A 125 -21.09 5.99 3.69
CA THR A 125 -21.67 7.00 4.61
C THR A 125 -22.94 6.51 5.30
N THR A 126 -23.65 5.55 4.68
CA THR A 126 -24.79 4.85 5.27
C THR A 126 -24.42 3.38 5.48
N PRO A 127 -23.71 3.04 6.55
CA PRO A 127 -23.42 1.64 6.86
C PRO A 127 -24.74 0.88 7.04
N ARG A 128 -24.89 -0.25 6.37
CA ARG A 128 -26.03 -1.12 6.61
C ARG A 128 -26.08 -1.45 8.10
N LYS A 129 -27.21 -1.16 8.77
CA LYS A 129 -27.51 -1.73 10.07
C LYS A 129 -27.36 -3.25 9.90
N TYR A 130 -26.50 -3.86 10.70
CA TYR A 130 -26.41 -5.31 10.80
C TYR A 130 -27.79 -5.81 11.22
N ASP A 131 -28.57 -6.28 10.26
CA ASP A 131 -29.77 -7.04 10.56
C ASP A 131 -29.27 -8.35 11.17
N ASN A 132 -29.27 -8.35 12.50
CA ASN A 132 -28.91 -9.53 13.31
C ASN A 132 -30.03 -10.61 13.18
N ARG A 133 -30.57 -10.81 11.95
CA ARG A 133 -31.56 -11.82 11.61
C ARG A 133 -30.94 -13.20 11.36
N GLY A 134 -29.78 -13.44 11.94
CA GLY A 134 -29.20 -14.77 12.10
C GLY A 134 -29.43 -15.30 13.50
N GLY A 135 -30.63 -15.10 14.05
CA GLY A 135 -31.06 -15.84 15.24
C GLY A 135 -31.03 -17.33 14.87
N TYR A 136 -29.96 -18.02 15.29
CA TYR A 136 -29.97 -19.46 15.35
C TYR A 136 -31.23 -19.90 16.12
N LYS A 137 -32.27 -20.35 15.41
CA LYS A 137 -33.35 -21.12 16.01
C LYS A 137 -32.67 -22.26 16.74
N LYS A 138 -32.57 -22.14 18.08
CA LYS A 138 -32.28 -23.21 18.97
C LYS A 138 -33.46 -24.21 18.84
N ASN A 139 -33.33 -25.11 17.88
CA ASN A 139 -34.21 -26.29 17.84
C ASN A 139 -33.80 -27.14 19.03
N GLY A 140 -34.62 -27.07 20.10
CA GLY A 140 -34.55 -27.97 21.25
C GLY A 140 -34.83 -29.39 20.77
N GLY A 141 -33.84 -30.24 20.89
CA GLY A 141 -34.04 -31.65 20.57
C GLY A 141 -32.81 -32.49 20.85
N ARG A 142 -32.84 -33.16 22.02
CA ARG A 142 -32.08 -34.37 22.36
C ARG A 142 -30.61 -34.22 22.77
N ARG A 143 -30.47 -34.16 24.09
CA ARG A 143 -29.28 -34.60 24.82
C ARG A 143 -28.79 -35.96 24.27
N ARG A 144 -27.67 -35.98 23.59
CA ARG A 144 -26.78 -37.13 23.52
C ARG A 144 -25.49 -36.75 24.18
N ASN A 145 -25.35 -37.26 25.40
CA ASN A 145 -24.12 -37.33 26.14
C ASN A 145 -23.11 -38.10 25.28
N ASN A 146 -22.04 -37.45 24.82
CA ASN A 146 -20.86 -38.16 24.40
C ASN A 146 -19.64 -37.38 24.85
N ASN A 147 -18.96 -37.98 25.78
CA ASN A 147 -17.72 -37.58 26.38
C ASN A 147 -16.62 -37.40 25.32
N ASN A 148 -15.82 -36.38 25.52
CA ASN A 148 -14.40 -36.38 25.26
C ASN A 148 -13.94 -36.29 23.80
N ARG A 149 -14.07 -35.09 23.18
CA ARG A 149 -13.09 -34.64 22.18
C ARG A 149 -12.72 -33.22 22.51
N ARG A 150 -11.55 -33.06 23.15
CA ARG A 150 -10.85 -31.79 23.23
C ARG A 150 -10.73 -31.28 21.79
N SER A 151 -11.46 -30.22 21.45
CA SER A 151 -11.22 -29.46 20.25
C SER A 151 -9.79 -28.87 20.35
N LYS A 152 -8.86 -29.41 19.57
CA LYS A 152 -7.60 -28.75 19.32
C LYS A 152 -7.98 -27.42 18.66
N GLY A 153 -7.79 -26.31 19.39
CA GLY A 153 -7.87 -24.98 18.81
C GLY A 153 -6.95 -24.95 17.59
N PHE A 154 -7.45 -24.41 16.50
CA PHE A 154 -6.65 -24.18 15.32
C PHE A 154 -5.62 -23.10 15.67
N ASP A 155 -4.38 -23.55 15.87
CA ASP A 155 -3.26 -22.69 16.23
C ASP A 155 -2.79 -21.97 14.95
N ILE A 156 -3.09 -20.68 14.85
CA ILE A 156 -2.76 -19.83 13.69
C ILE A 156 -1.29 -19.37 13.74
N THR A 157 -0.55 -19.78 14.78
CA THR A 157 0.88 -19.45 14.84
C THR A 157 1.61 -20.20 13.73
N THR A 158 2.25 -19.44 12.84
CA THR A 158 3.11 -20.01 11.80
C THR A 158 4.28 -20.73 12.46
N SER A 159 4.80 -21.78 11.81
CA SER A 159 5.94 -22.56 12.34
C SER A 159 7.15 -21.68 12.69
N PHE A 160 7.26 -20.52 12.09
CA PHE A 160 8.29 -19.53 12.33
C PHE A 160 8.22 -18.89 13.72
N GLU A 161 7.00 -18.71 14.28
CA GLU A 161 6.83 -18.14 15.63
C GLU A 161 7.12 -19.15 16.74
N LYS A 162 7.01 -20.46 16.48
CA LYS A 162 7.28 -21.51 17.46
C LYS A 162 8.76 -21.65 17.80
N ASP A 163 9.64 -21.29 16.87
CA ASP A 163 11.08 -21.41 17.03
C ASP A 163 11.75 -20.11 17.47
N TYR A 164 10.97 -19.01 17.58
CA TYR A 164 11.48 -17.72 18.03
C TYR A 164 11.70 -17.72 19.54
N LYS A 165 12.93 -17.98 19.97
CA LYS A 165 13.37 -17.74 21.33
C LYS A 165 13.71 -16.26 21.46
N LYS A 166 12.98 -15.53 22.32
CA LYS A 166 13.35 -14.16 22.67
C LYS A 166 14.81 -14.16 23.14
N PRO A 167 15.67 -13.29 22.58
CA PRO A 167 17.05 -13.18 23.05
C PRO A 167 17.02 -12.83 24.54
N LYS A 168 17.81 -13.54 25.33
CA LYS A 168 17.98 -13.22 26.75
C LYS A 168 18.77 -11.91 26.88
N PRO A 169 18.55 -11.14 27.96
CA PRO A 169 19.32 -9.90 28.17
C PRO A 169 20.84 -10.13 28.24
N GLU A 170 21.28 -11.36 28.41
CA GLU A 170 22.69 -11.77 28.46
C GLU A 170 23.29 -11.99 27.05
N ASP A 171 22.45 -12.08 26.02
CA ASP A 171 22.84 -12.17 24.60
C ASP A 171 23.09 -10.79 23.98
N THR A 172 23.31 -9.75 24.81
CA THR A 172 23.81 -8.47 24.33
C THR A 172 25.14 -8.71 23.65
N MET A 173 25.16 -8.44 22.34
CA MET A 173 26.27 -8.58 21.42
C MET A 173 27.61 -8.34 22.11
N LYS A 174 28.37 -9.40 22.32
CA LYS A 174 29.81 -9.28 22.41
C LYS A 174 30.24 -8.67 21.07
N ASP A 175 30.85 -7.52 21.17
CA ASP A 175 31.43 -6.73 20.11
C ASP A 175 32.09 -7.63 19.05
N SER A 176 31.32 -8.07 18.07
CA SER A 176 31.88 -8.67 16.87
C SER A 176 32.29 -7.50 16.02
N GLY A 177 33.57 -7.20 15.95
CA GLY A 177 34.21 -6.08 15.26
C GLY A 177 33.92 -5.93 13.77
N LEU A 178 32.62 -5.90 13.42
CA LEU A 178 32.10 -5.73 12.08
C LEU A 178 31.98 -4.25 11.68
N TYR A 179 32.20 -3.33 12.61
CA TYR A 179 32.30 -1.90 12.33
C TYR A 179 33.66 -1.39 12.81
N SER A 180 34.70 -1.64 12.01
CA SER A 180 35.93 -0.88 12.11
C SER A 180 35.62 0.59 11.84
N LYS A 181 36.00 1.47 12.78
CA LYS A 181 35.96 2.92 12.60
C LYS A 181 36.61 3.27 11.26
N ILE A 182 35.87 3.89 10.37
CA ILE A 182 36.42 4.58 9.22
C ILE A 182 36.97 5.90 9.78
N GLU A 183 38.28 5.98 9.98
CA GLU A 183 38.99 7.25 10.22
C GLU A 183 39.13 7.95 8.87
N PHE A 184 38.67 9.23 8.80
CA PHE A 184 38.87 10.12 7.67
C PHE A 184 40.21 10.85 7.80
#